data_bd9f2493b35a1d6682bf7f21e2790541
#
_entry.id   bd9f2493b35a1d6682bf7f21e2790541
#
_cell.length_a   1.000
_cell.length_b   1.000
_cell.length_c   1.000
_cell.angle_alpha   90.00
_cell.angle_beta   90.00
_cell.angle_gamma   90.00
#
_symmetry.space_group_name_H-M   'P 1'
#
loop_
_entity.id
_entity.type
_entity.pdbx_description
1 polymer ?
#
loop_
_entity_poly.entity_id
_entity_poly.type
_entity_poly.pdbx_seq_one_letter_code
_entity_poly.pdbx_strand_id
1 'polypeptide(L)'
;MRSASRPVSSRPPRMQSLTALAAAICLFLASIEYVIPKPLPFLRIGLANLPLLLALDLFPVSQFFILLGIKILGQSLIQGSLFSFTFLLSLSGSLASGLIMLAARRLLKGSTSLIGISILGALASNLAQLTLARYIVFGRSAWMIAPPFLLVGLISSSILGYLAQVYKQRSTWLPKVFEAATDAASPKEIP
;
A
#
# COMPACT_ATOMS: atom_id res chain seq x y z
N MET A 1 -46.78 -6.72 25.29
CA MET A 1 -45.37 -7.23 25.31
C MET A 1 -44.54 -6.44 24.31
N ARG A 2 -43.81 -5.44 24.78
CA ARG A 2 -42.85 -4.68 23.92
C ARG A 2 -41.51 -5.39 23.99
N SER A 3 -41.12 -6.03 22.88
CA SER A 3 -39.79 -6.57 22.69
C SER A 3 -38.79 -5.39 22.63
N ALA A 4 -38.04 -5.18 23.69
CA ALA A 4 -36.95 -4.24 23.72
C ALA A 4 -35.81 -4.82 22.84
N SER A 5 -35.67 -4.32 21.62
CA SER A 5 -34.51 -4.56 20.80
C SER A 5 -33.28 -3.99 21.52
N ARG A 6 -32.45 -4.87 22.06
CA ARG A 6 -31.13 -4.49 22.62
C ARG A 6 -30.36 -3.76 21.53
N PRO A 7 -29.81 -2.56 21.82
CA PRO A 7 -28.93 -1.90 20.88
C PRO A 7 -27.73 -2.83 20.65
N VAL A 8 -27.45 -3.12 19.38
CA VAL A 8 -26.23 -3.82 18.98
C VAL A 8 -25.07 -2.96 19.48
N SER A 9 -24.42 -3.42 20.54
CA SER A 9 -23.21 -2.80 21.08
C SER A 9 -22.12 -2.97 20.03
N SER A 10 -21.99 -2.00 19.15
CA SER A 10 -20.89 -1.92 18.21
C SER A 10 -19.62 -1.57 18.98
N ARG A 11 -18.89 -2.60 19.40
CA ARG A 11 -17.53 -2.39 19.96
C ARG A 11 -16.71 -1.64 18.91
N PRO A 12 -15.93 -0.62 19.32
CA PRO A 12 -15.06 0.08 18.38
C PRO A 12 -14.15 -0.92 17.68
N PRO A 13 -13.89 -0.75 16.38
CA PRO A 13 -13.05 -1.68 15.63
C PRO A 13 -11.65 -1.68 16.24
N ARG A 14 -11.11 -2.86 16.47
CA ARG A 14 -9.72 -3.00 16.93
C ARG A 14 -8.78 -2.64 15.78
N MET A 15 -7.60 -2.10 16.08
CA MET A 15 -6.58 -1.74 15.05
C MET A 15 -6.27 -2.93 14.13
N GLN A 16 -6.25 -4.15 14.67
CA GLN A 16 -6.06 -5.37 13.88
C GLN A 16 -7.15 -5.60 12.82
N SER A 17 -8.42 -5.31 13.14
CA SER A 17 -9.52 -5.45 12.17
C SER A 17 -9.44 -4.41 11.06
N LEU A 18 -8.94 -3.21 11.36
CA LEU A 18 -8.69 -2.18 10.34
C LEU A 18 -7.52 -2.57 9.43
N THR A 19 -6.47 -3.14 9.99
CA THR A 19 -5.34 -3.67 9.20
C THR A 19 -5.80 -4.82 8.30
N ALA A 20 -6.63 -5.73 8.81
CA ALA A 20 -7.20 -6.82 8.02
C ALA A 20 -8.11 -6.30 6.89
N LEU A 21 -8.94 -5.29 7.15
CA LEU A 21 -9.76 -4.64 6.13
C LEU A 21 -8.89 -3.98 5.05
N ALA A 22 -7.88 -3.21 5.46
CA ALA A 22 -6.94 -2.58 4.53
C ALA A 22 -6.20 -3.63 3.69
N ALA A 23 -5.79 -4.75 4.29
CA ALA A 23 -5.18 -5.88 3.60
C ALA A 23 -6.13 -6.51 2.58
N ALA A 24 -7.39 -6.73 2.95
CA ALA A 24 -8.40 -7.26 2.03
C ALA A 24 -8.60 -6.33 0.82
N ILE A 25 -8.64 -5.01 1.03
CA ILE A 25 -8.73 -4.03 -0.05
C ILE A 25 -7.46 -4.05 -0.91
N CYS A 26 -6.26 -4.16 -0.31
CA CYS A 26 -5.01 -4.32 -1.07
C CYS A 26 -5.06 -5.54 -1.99
N LEU A 27 -5.52 -6.68 -1.48
CA LEU A 27 -5.58 -7.93 -2.25
C LEU A 27 -6.66 -7.89 -3.33
N PHE A 28 -7.80 -7.28 -3.04
CA PHE A 28 -8.86 -7.05 -4.03
C PHE A 28 -8.35 -6.17 -5.19
N LEU A 29 -7.69 -5.06 -4.89
CA LEU A 29 -7.10 -4.20 -5.91
C LEU A 29 -5.96 -4.89 -6.65
N ALA A 30 -5.19 -5.75 -5.99
CA ALA A 30 -4.18 -6.58 -6.63
C ALA A 30 -4.79 -7.59 -7.63
N SER A 31 -5.97 -8.15 -7.29
CA SER A 31 -6.71 -9.05 -8.18
C SER A 31 -7.23 -8.33 -9.41
N ILE A 32 -7.78 -7.12 -9.25
CA ILE A 32 -8.18 -6.26 -10.37
C ILE A 32 -6.97 -5.94 -11.25
N GLU A 33 -5.86 -5.54 -10.64
CA GLU A 33 -4.63 -5.23 -11.36
C GLU A 33 -4.08 -6.44 -12.12
N TYR A 34 -4.28 -7.65 -11.61
CA TYR A 34 -3.84 -8.88 -12.26
C TYR A 34 -4.61 -9.17 -13.56
N VAL A 35 -5.91 -8.87 -13.58
CA VAL A 35 -6.78 -9.09 -14.75
C VAL A 35 -6.49 -8.09 -15.87
N ILE A 36 -5.95 -6.92 -15.57
CA ILE A 36 -5.63 -5.89 -16.58
C ILE A 36 -4.43 -6.37 -17.41
N PRO A 37 -4.59 -6.50 -18.75
CA PRO A 37 -3.49 -6.90 -19.63
C PRO A 37 -2.37 -5.84 -19.59
N LYS A 38 -1.13 -6.31 -19.44
CA LYS A 38 0.05 -5.45 -19.30
C LYS A 38 1.05 -5.74 -20.41
N PRO A 39 1.70 -4.73 -21.00
CA PRO A 39 2.70 -4.93 -22.03
C PRO A 39 3.95 -5.67 -21.51
N LEU A 40 4.24 -5.58 -20.21
CA LEU A 40 5.34 -6.26 -19.56
C LEU A 40 4.84 -6.98 -18.30
N PRO A 41 5.21 -8.25 -18.06
CA PRO A 41 4.68 -9.06 -16.96
C PRO A 41 5.07 -8.52 -15.57
N PHE A 42 6.16 -7.75 -15.48
CA PHE A 42 6.60 -7.11 -14.25
C PHE A 42 6.15 -5.65 -14.11
N LEU A 43 5.48 -5.08 -15.13
CA LEU A 43 4.90 -3.74 -15.05
C LEU A 43 3.71 -3.76 -14.09
N ARG A 44 3.77 -2.89 -13.09
CA ARG A 44 2.72 -2.76 -12.08
C ARG A 44 2.13 -1.37 -12.12
N ILE A 45 0.81 -1.29 -12.20
CA ILE A 45 0.07 -0.03 -12.10
C ILE A 45 0.14 0.45 -10.64
N GLY A 46 0.17 -0.49 -9.69
CA GLY A 46 0.33 -0.19 -8.27
C GLY A 46 -0.98 0.10 -7.56
N LEU A 47 -2.14 -0.35 -8.08
CA LEU A 47 -3.44 -0.15 -7.43
C LEU A 47 -3.44 -0.62 -5.97
N ALA A 48 -2.77 -1.73 -5.69
CA ALA A 48 -2.61 -2.27 -4.34
C ALA A 48 -1.77 -1.36 -3.39
N ASN A 49 -1.12 -0.30 -3.90
CA ASN A 49 -0.43 0.68 -3.06
C ASN A 49 -1.37 1.78 -2.52
N LEU A 50 -2.58 1.91 -3.05
CA LEU A 50 -3.52 2.94 -2.61
C LEU A 50 -3.89 2.82 -1.12
N PRO A 51 -4.28 1.65 -0.59
CA PRO A 51 -4.48 1.50 0.85
C PRO A 51 -3.21 1.71 1.67
N LEU A 52 -2.03 1.35 1.13
CA LEU A 52 -0.75 1.63 1.79
C LEU A 52 -0.47 3.13 1.94
N LEU A 53 -0.78 3.92 0.90
CA LEU A 53 -0.65 5.38 0.96
C LEU A 53 -1.54 6.00 2.04
N LEU A 54 -2.78 5.50 2.17
CA LEU A 54 -3.70 5.93 3.22
C LEU A 54 -3.22 5.49 4.61
N ALA A 55 -2.64 4.29 4.70
CA ALA A 55 -2.14 3.72 5.94
C ALA A 55 -0.94 4.49 6.53
N LEU A 56 -0.17 5.22 5.71
CA LEU A 56 0.98 6.03 6.17
C LEU A 56 0.60 7.06 7.24
N ASP A 57 -0.60 7.61 7.15
CA ASP A 57 -1.07 8.64 8.07
C ASP A 57 -1.90 8.09 9.24
N LEU A 58 -2.41 6.88 9.08
CA LEU A 58 -3.42 6.32 9.95
C LEU A 58 -2.88 5.18 10.83
N PHE A 59 -1.89 4.44 10.34
CA PHE A 59 -1.39 3.25 11.03
C PHE A 59 -0.09 3.52 11.79
N PRO A 60 0.09 2.89 12.97
CA PRO A 60 1.40 2.78 13.59
C PRO A 60 2.34 1.96 12.69
N VAL A 61 3.64 2.18 12.83
CA VAL A 61 4.66 1.56 11.96
C VAL A 61 4.55 0.05 11.89
N SER A 62 4.31 -0.59 13.03
CA SER A 62 4.16 -2.05 13.11
C SER A 62 3.02 -2.55 12.23
N GLN A 63 1.86 -1.90 12.29
CA GLN A 63 0.69 -2.26 11.47
C GLN A 63 0.92 -1.96 9.98
N PHE A 64 1.65 -0.89 9.67
CA PHE A 64 2.05 -0.59 8.30
C PHE A 64 2.92 -1.70 7.70
N PHE A 65 3.92 -2.20 8.46
CA PHE A 65 4.76 -3.31 7.98
C PHE A 65 4.00 -4.64 7.89
N ILE A 66 3.06 -4.90 8.80
CA ILE A 66 2.18 -6.07 8.70
C ILE A 66 1.34 -5.98 7.40
N LEU A 67 0.73 -4.81 7.14
CA LEU A 67 -0.03 -4.57 5.92
C LEU A 67 0.83 -4.74 4.66
N LEU A 68 2.06 -4.20 4.67
CA LEU A 68 3.02 -4.33 3.58
C LEU A 68 3.38 -5.82 3.34
N GLY A 69 3.63 -6.57 4.39
CA GLY A 69 3.93 -8.00 4.31
C GLY A 69 2.76 -8.82 3.74
N ILE A 70 1.56 -8.61 4.25
CA ILE A 70 0.33 -9.28 3.75
C ILE A 70 0.11 -8.93 2.27
N LYS A 71 0.29 -7.66 1.89
CA LYS A 71 0.18 -7.24 0.49
C LYS A 71 1.19 -7.97 -0.39
N ILE A 72 2.47 -8.05 0.00
CA ILE A 72 3.52 -8.70 -0.81
C ILE A 72 3.22 -10.18 -1.00
N LEU A 73 2.94 -10.89 0.09
CA LEU A 73 2.68 -12.32 0.06
C LEU A 73 1.37 -12.63 -0.68
N GLY A 74 0.30 -11.94 -0.33
CA GLY A 74 -1.02 -12.17 -0.94
C GLY A 74 -1.05 -11.82 -2.42
N GLN A 75 -0.41 -10.72 -2.84
CA GLN A 75 -0.30 -10.37 -4.26
C GLN A 75 0.50 -11.43 -5.03
N SER A 76 1.54 -11.98 -4.44
CA SER A 76 2.36 -13.02 -5.05
C SER A 76 1.62 -14.36 -5.16
N LEU A 77 0.76 -14.67 -4.18
CA LEU A 77 -0.14 -15.82 -4.23
C LEU A 77 -1.17 -15.67 -5.37
N ILE A 78 -1.84 -14.52 -5.46
CA ILE A 78 -2.81 -14.23 -6.52
C ILE A 78 -2.18 -14.36 -7.91
N GLN A 79 -0.93 -13.92 -8.06
CA GLN A 79 -0.22 -13.95 -9.33
C GLN A 79 0.46 -15.30 -9.61
N GLY A 80 0.44 -16.26 -8.67
CA GLY A 80 1.15 -17.54 -8.79
C GLY A 80 2.67 -17.40 -8.89
N SER A 81 3.23 -16.29 -8.37
CA SER A 81 4.63 -15.91 -8.59
C SER A 81 5.56 -16.16 -7.40
N LEU A 82 5.08 -16.80 -6.32
CA LEU A 82 5.78 -16.94 -5.04
C LEU A 82 7.20 -17.53 -5.14
N PHE A 83 7.44 -18.44 -6.08
CA PHE A 83 8.74 -19.11 -6.27
C PHE A 83 9.41 -18.73 -7.59
N SER A 84 9.07 -17.57 -8.14
CA SER A 84 9.63 -17.06 -9.39
C SER A 84 10.53 -15.84 -9.16
N PHE A 85 11.37 -15.53 -10.16
CA PHE A 85 12.14 -14.28 -10.14
C PHE A 85 11.23 -13.04 -10.06
N THR A 86 9.99 -13.15 -10.56
CA THR A 86 8.99 -12.08 -10.48
C THR A 86 8.61 -11.76 -9.03
N PHE A 87 8.62 -12.76 -8.15
CA PHE A 87 8.44 -12.53 -6.71
C PHE A 87 9.56 -11.70 -6.13
N LEU A 88 10.83 -12.00 -6.46
CA LEU A 88 11.98 -11.24 -5.98
C LEU A 88 11.93 -9.78 -6.44
N LEU A 89 11.55 -9.54 -7.70
CA LEU A 89 11.33 -8.19 -8.21
C LEU A 89 10.22 -7.47 -7.45
N SER A 90 9.11 -8.18 -7.20
CA SER A 90 7.98 -7.67 -6.43
C SER A 90 8.34 -7.31 -4.99
N LEU A 91 9.05 -8.21 -4.33
CA LEU A 91 9.50 -8.07 -2.96
C LEU A 91 10.41 -6.84 -2.82
N SER A 92 11.47 -6.78 -3.65
CA SER A 92 12.43 -5.66 -3.62
C SER A 92 11.75 -4.32 -3.90
N GLY A 93 10.91 -4.23 -4.91
CA GLY A 93 10.19 -3.01 -5.25
C GLY A 93 9.20 -2.58 -4.17
N SER A 94 8.43 -3.52 -3.60
CA SER A 94 7.45 -3.20 -2.56
C SER A 94 8.12 -2.79 -1.25
N LEU A 95 9.22 -3.43 -0.87
CA LEU A 95 10.01 -3.04 0.32
C LEU A 95 10.64 -1.65 0.11
N ALA A 96 11.29 -1.43 -1.01
CA ALA A 96 11.89 -0.12 -1.32
C ALA A 96 10.83 0.98 -1.31
N SER A 97 9.69 0.77 -1.96
CA SER A 97 8.57 1.71 -1.97
C SER A 97 8.05 1.98 -0.56
N GLY A 98 7.75 0.95 0.22
CA GLY A 98 7.21 1.10 1.57
C GLY A 98 8.16 1.84 2.50
N LEU A 99 9.46 1.50 2.45
CA LEU A 99 10.47 2.16 3.27
C LEU A 99 10.64 3.63 2.90
N ILE A 100 10.73 3.95 1.60
CA ILE A 100 10.89 5.34 1.14
C ILE A 100 9.64 6.18 1.42
N MET A 101 8.44 5.64 1.20
CA MET A 101 7.20 6.34 1.54
C MET A 101 7.12 6.65 3.04
N LEU A 102 7.44 5.67 3.89
CA LEU A 102 7.43 5.85 5.34
C LEU A 102 8.50 6.86 5.80
N ALA A 103 9.72 6.76 5.26
CA ALA A 103 10.81 7.69 5.54
C ALA A 103 10.46 9.12 5.09
N ALA A 104 9.98 9.28 3.85
CA ALA A 104 9.56 10.57 3.32
C ALA A 104 8.47 11.20 4.19
N ARG A 105 7.46 10.42 4.61
CA ARG A 105 6.38 10.92 5.45
C ARG A 105 6.86 11.40 6.81
N ARG A 106 7.82 10.70 7.42
CA ARG A 106 8.37 11.05 8.73
C ARG A 106 9.35 12.21 8.67
N LEU A 107 10.25 12.20 7.69
CA LEU A 107 11.28 13.24 7.55
C LEU A 107 10.68 14.58 7.14
N LEU A 108 9.71 14.57 6.23
CA LEU A 108 9.05 15.77 5.73
C LEU A 108 7.87 16.23 6.61
N LYS A 109 7.67 15.62 7.78
CA LYS A 109 6.70 16.01 8.82
C LYS A 109 5.32 16.43 8.30
N GLY A 110 4.82 15.72 7.30
CA GLY A 110 3.48 15.97 6.76
C GLY A 110 3.35 17.14 5.78
N SER A 111 4.42 17.89 5.49
CA SER A 111 4.39 18.99 4.51
C SER A 111 4.30 18.49 3.05
N THR A 112 4.55 17.20 2.83
CA THR A 112 4.50 16.61 1.49
C THR A 112 3.11 16.02 1.20
N SER A 113 2.61 16.29 -0.02
CA SER A 113 1.35 15.73 -0.49
C SER A 113 1.45 14.21 -0.67
N LEU A 114 0.31 13.50 -0.61
CA LEU A 114 0.28 12.07 -0.91
C LEU A 114 0.72 11.76 -2.35
N ILE A 115 0.54 12.71 -3.26
CA ILE A 115 1.02 12.62 -4.65
C ILE A 115 2.56 12.52 -4.65
N GLY A 116 3.25 13.45 -3.97
CA GLY A 116 4.70 13.44 -3.90
C GLY A 116 5.25 12.16 -3.25
N ILE A 117 4.63 11.68 -2.18
CA ILE A 117 5.00 10.43 -1.51
C ILE A 117 4.79 9.23 -2.45
N SER A 118 3.67 9.20 -3.19
CA SER A 118 3.39 8.14 -4.17
C SER A 118 4.45 8.08 -5.26
N ILE A 119 4.83 9.23 -5.80
CA ILE A 119 5.88 9.34 -6.83
C ILE A 119 7.22 8.84 -6.29
N LEU A 120 7.63 9.28 -5.10
CA LEU A 120 8.87 8.81 -4.47
C LEU A 120 8.87 7.30 -4.24
N GLY A 121 7.76 6.75 -3.76
CA GLY A 121 7.59 5.32 -3.58
C GLY A 121 7.67 4.54 -4.89
N ALA A 122 7.04 5.05 -5.95
CA ALA A 122 7.09 4.41 -7.27
C ALA A 122 8.50 4.46 -7.89
N LEU A 123 9.20 5.58 -7.77
CA LEU A 123 10.59 5.71 -8.23
C LEU A 123 11.48 4.71 -7.49
N ALA A 124 11.39 4.65 -6.17
CA ALA A 124 12.15 3.70 -5.36
C ALA A 124 11.85 2.24 -5.76
N SER A 125 10.58 1.91 -5.94
CA SER A 125 10.14 0.59 -6.39
C SER A 125 10.74 0.24 -7.75
N ASN A 126 10.58 1.13 -8.73
CA ASN A 126 11.03 0.90 -10.09
C ASN A 126 12.56 0.78 -10.18
N LEU A 127 13.28 1.63 -9.46
CA LEU A 127 14.74 1.56 -9.40
C LEU A 127 15.22 0.25 -8.76
N ALA A 128 14.62 -0.16 -7.65
CA ALA A 128 14.96 -1.43 -7.01
C ALA A 128 14.69 -2.63 -7.95
N GLN A 129 13.52 -2.65 -8.60
CA GLN A 129 13.17 -3.70 -9.57
C GLN A 129 14.10 -3.71 -10.78
N LEU A 130 14.40 -2.54 -11.34
CA LEU A 130 15.30 -2.42 -12.50
C LEU A 130 16.72 -2.88 -12.16
N THR A 131 17.21 -2.48 -11.00
CA THR A 131 18.52 -2.89 -10.50
C THR A 131 18.57 -4.41 -10.36
N LEU A 132 17.57 -5.00 -9.71
CA LEU A 132 17.52 -6.45 -9.52
C LEU A 132 17.34 -7.19 -10.85
N ALA A 133 16.47 -6.69 -11.74
CA ALA A 133 16.26 -7.23 -13.07
C ALA A 133 17.53 -7.22 -13.92
N ARG A 134 18.37 -6.18 -13.79
CA ARG A 134 19.67 -6.10 -14.44
C ARG A 134 20.60 -7.23 -14.01
N TYR A 135 20.65 -7.54 -12.72
CA TYR A 135 21.58 -8.55 -12.21
C TYR A 135 21.09 -9.98 -12.44
N ILE A 136 19.77 -10.23 -12.42
CA ILE A 136 19.21 -11.59 -12.44
C ILE A 136 18.73 -12.00 -13.85
N VAL A 137 18.15 -11.06 -14.63
CA VAL A 137 17.37 -11.44 -15.84
C VAL A 137 17.96 -10.86 -17.12
N PHE A 138 18.16 -9.55 -17.19
CA PHE A 138 18.38 -8.83 -18.46
C PHE A 138 19.80 -8.34 -18.67
N GLY A 139 20.69 -8.39 -17.69
CA GLY A 139 22.01 -7.83 -17.80
C GLY A 139 21.98 -6.35 -18.21
N ARG A 140 22.84 -5.94 -19.15
CA ARG A 140 22.92 -4.54 -19.64
C ARG A 140 21.65 -4.09 -20.39
N SER A 141 20.90 -5.00 -20.97
CA SER A 141 19.66 -4.70 -21.72
C SER A 141 18.53 -4.16 -20.85
N ALA A 142 18.61 -4.31 -19.52
CA ALA A 142 17.65 -3.73 -18.59
C ALA A 142 17.49 -2.21 -18.76
N TRP A 143 18.55 -1.51 -19.16
CA TRP A 143 18.52 -0.07 -19.36
C TRP A 143 17.69 0.38 -20.57
N MET A 144 17.49 -0.49 -21.55
CA MET A 144 16.60 -0.18 -22.69
C MET A 144 15.14 -0.14 -22.27
N ILE A 145 14.77 -0.93 -21.23
CA ILE A 145 13.41 -1.01 -20.70
C ILE A 145 13.17 0.10 -19.65
N ALA A 146 14.24 0.70 -19.11
CA ALA A 146 14.14 1.68 -18.03
C ALA A 146 13.26 2.90 -18.37
N PRO A 147 13.41 3.59 -19.52
CA PRO A 147 12.63 4.80 -19.78
C PRO A 147 11.12 4.56 -19.81
N PRO A 148 10.58 3.61 -20.59
CA PRO A 148 9.12 3.36 -20.58
C PRO A 148 8.63 2.83 -19.24
N PHE A 149 9.42 2.02 -18.55
CA PHE A 149 9.08 1.48 -17.24
C PHE A 149 8.94 2.57 -16.16
N LEU A 150 9.89 3.50 -16.12
CA LEU A 150 9.87 4.66 -15.21
C LEU A 150 8.72 5.62 -15.54
N LEU A 151 8.50 5.87 -16.83
CA LEU A 151 7.44 6.77 -17.28
C LEU A 151 6.04 6.26 -16.87
N VAL A 152 5.75 4.98 -17.14
CA VAL A 152 4.49 4.37 -16.74
C VAL A 152 4.32 4.39 -15.23
N GLY A 153 5.38 4.07 -14.48
CA GLY A 153 5.37 4.15 -13.01
C GLY A 153 5.10 5.55 -12.50
N LEU A 154 5.68 6.58 -13.13
CA LEU A 154 5.47 7.98 -12.77
C LEU A 154 4.01 8.43 -13.01
N ILE A 155 3.46 8.14 -14.18
CA ILE A 155 2.08 8.47 -14.53
C ILE A 155 1.11 7.77 -13.57
N SER A 156 1.28 6.47 -13.41
CA SER A 156 0.44 5.63 -12.57
C SER A 156 0.47 6.09 -11.10
N SER A 157 1.66 6.35 -10.55
CA SER A 157 1.81 6.81 -9.17
C SER A 157 1.24 8.21 -8.94
N SER A 158 1.30 9.10 -9.94
CA SER A 158 0.68 10.43 -9.87
C SER A 158 -0.84 10.32 -9.76
N ILE A 159 -1.45 9.46 -10.58
CA ILE A 159 -2.89 9.20 -10.55
C ILE A 159 -3.31 8.60 -9.21
N LEU A 160 -2.59 7.57 -8.74
CA LEU A 160 -2.89 6.92 -7.48
C LEU A 160 -2.71 7.84 -6.27
N GLY A 161 -1.65 8.65 -6.28
CA GLY A 161 -1.42 9.67 -5.26
C GLY A 161 -2.52 10.71 -5.23
N TYR A 162 -2.99 11.15 -6.40
CA TYR A 162 -4.13 12.07 -6.51
C TYR A 162 -5.42 11.42 -5.98
N LEU A 163 -5.72 10.20 -6.37
CA LEU A 163 -6.89 9.46 -5.87
C LEU A 163 -6.85 9.29 -4.35
N ALA A 164 -5.69 8.92 -3.80
CA ALA A 164 -5.49 8.79 -2.35
C ALA A 164 -5.71 10.13 -1.63
N GLN A 165 -5.21 11.22 -2.21
CA GLN A 165 -5.36 12.55 -1.62
C GLN A 165 -6.81 13.03 -1.64
N VAL A 166 -7.51 12.89 -2.76
CA VAL A 166 -8.93 13.23 -2.88
C VAL A 166 -9.78 12.38 -1.93
N TYR A 167 -9.51 11.08 -1.86
CA TYR A 167 -10.22 10.19 -0.97
C TYR A 167 -10.02 10.58 0.51
N LYS A 168 -8.78 10.87 0.91
CA LYS A 168 -8.47 11.33 2.27
C LYS A 168 -9.19 12.63 2.62
N GLN A 169 -9.25 13.59 1.69
CA GLN A 169 -9.90 14.88 1.92
C GLN A 169 -11.41 14.78 2.03
N ARG A 170 -12.03 13.87 1.25
CA ARG A 170 -13.49 13.70 1.21
C ARG A 170 -14.02 12.71 2.25
N SER A 171 -13.19 11.85 2.79
CA SER A 171 -13.59 10.84 3.75
C SER A 171 -13.69 11.43 5.16
N THR A 172 -14.91 11.55 5.65
CA THR A 172 -15.20 12.02 7.02
C THR A 172 -15.22 10.88 8.04
N TRP A 173 -15.38 9.64 7.59
CA TRP A 173 -15.46 8.47 8.47
C TRP A 173 -14.09 7.86 8.80
N LEU A 174 -13.14 7.98 7.88
CA LEU A 174 -11.81 7.39 8.03
C LEU A 174 -11.10 7.86 9.31
N PRO A 175 -10.95 9.17 9.59
CA PRO A 175 -10.33 9.64 10.83
C PRO A 175 -11.06 9.14 12.06
N LYS A 176 -12.39 9.22 12.09
CA LYS A 176 -13.23 8.81 13.23
C LYS A 176 -13.06 7.34 13.60
N VAL A 177 -12.99 6.46 12.60
CA VAL A 177 -12.82 5.03 12.82
C VAL A 177 -11.43 4.72 13.38
N PHE A 178 -10.40 5.42 12.91
CA PHE A 178 -9.04 5.23 13.39
C PHE A 178 -8.82 5.82 14.79
N GLU A 179 -9.37 7.00 15.10
CA GLU A 179 -9.37 7.55 16.45
C GLU A 179 -10.03 6.58 17.44
N ALA A 180 -11.23 6.09 17.13
CA ALA A 180 -11.93 5.13 17.97
C ALA A 180 -11.15 3.81 18.18
N ALA A 181 -10.38 3.36 17.18
CA ALA A 181 -9.54 2.18 17.30
C ALA A 181 -8.28 2.43 18.12
N THR A 182 -7.72 3.63 18.07
CA THR A 182 -6.55 4.03 18.85
C THR A 182 -6.92 4.20 20.32
N ASP A 183 -8.05 4.85 20.62
CA ASP A 183 -8.56 5.02 21.98
C ASP A 183 -8.91 3.69 22.64
N ALA A 184 -9.44 2.73 21.84
CA ALA A 184 -9.72 1.38 22.32
C ALA A 184 -8.45 0.55 22.59
N ALA A 185 -7.31 0.93 22.03
CA ALA A 185 -6.02 0.27 22.22
C ALA A 185 -5.20 0.91 23.37
N SER A 186 -5.53 2.14 23.78
CA SER A 186 -4.91 2.78 24.94
C SER A 186 -5.45 2.14 26.22
N PRO A 187 -4.60 1.68 27.15
CA PRO A 187 -5.07 1.25 28.48
C PRO A 187 -5.71 2.48 29.15
N LYS A 188 -7.00 2.37 29.49
CA LYS A 188 -7.59 3.34 30.42
C LYS A 188 -6.81 3.20 31.72
N GLU A 189 -6.04 4.22 32.06
CA GLU A 189 -5.57 4.38 33.44
C GLU A 189 -6.82 4.39 34.32
N ILE A 190 -6.99 3.28 35.03
CA ILE A 190 -8.02 3.18 36.07
C ILE A 190 -7.48 3.99 37.25
N PRO A 191 -8.22 5.00 37.73
CA PRO A 191 -7.82 5.82 38.85
C PRO A 191 -7.70 5.03 40.14
#